data_7045094090190276ab869fbdf69c43fd
#
_entry.id   7045094090190276ab869fbdf69c43fd
#
_cell.length_a   1.000
_cell.length_b   1.000
_cell.length_c   1.000
_cell.angle_alpha   90.00
_cell.angle_beta   90.00
_cell.angle_gamma   90.00
#
_symmetry.space_group_name_H-M   'P 1'
#
loop_
_entity.id
_entity.type
_entity.pdbx_description
1 polymer ?
#
loop_
_entity_poly.entity_id
_entity_poly.type
_entity_poly.pdbx_seq_one_letter_code
_entity_poly.pdbx_strand_id
1 'polypeptide(L)'
;MESRLLEVFVQVAELGSFSQAAQRLYITPSAVIQQVNRLEDELGVRLLLRSKKGVELTPAGEYLLRESRNLLKHLREMKDTLHMFDEQNRKTLILGSSFVRKSRVFSPLWKRFEPGRSWSLQTVDTSDIRRTWPQADIIECTHYGASWQHSMRFTQLCTVPIALAAAPSILAPGQETLSWADLRGKTLVTFSSGRSATLDNLAAKARAMDMRVIESPRYDMYLFSMCEVNGYFLQVPLCWHDLYPSMRVLPCAWDYTLPYGFFCQQHPPQIIEDFLAFAVAQQDIRTLLE
;
A
#
# COMPACT_ATOMS: atom_id res chain seq x y z
N MET A 1 -10.77 17.66 -22.03
CA MET A 1 -9.29 17.44 -22.16
C MET A 1 -9.03 16.02 -22.57
N GLU A 2 -8.49 15.79 -23.73
CA GLU A 2 -8.18 14.46 -24.29
C GLU A 2 -6.82 13.95 -23.77
N SER A 3 -6.70 12.66 -23.43
CA SER A 3 -5.42 12.06 -22.97
C SER A 3 -4.30 12.23 -24.00
N ARG A 4 -4.65 12.25 -25.28
CA ARG A 4 -3.68 12.45 -26.39
C ARG A 4 -2.98 13.81 -26.32
N LEU A 5 -3.70 14.88 -25.95
CA LEU A 5 -3.11 16.21 -25.80
C LEU A 5 -2.11 16.24 -24.64
N LEU A 6 -2.41 15.53 -23.54
CA LEU A 6 -1.49 15.40 -22.40
C LEU A 6 -0.24 14.58 -22.77
N GLU A 7 -0.38 13.50 -23.54
CA GLU A 7 0.76 12.71 -24.01
C GLU A 7 1.71 13.56 -24.85
N VAL A 8 1.16 14.35 -25.80
CA VAL A 8 1.97 15.24 -26.67
C VAL A 8 2.65 16.32 -25.84
N PHE A 9 1.93 16.95 -24.92
CA PHE A 9 2.50 17.96 -24.03
C PHE A 9 3.66 17.39 -23.19
N VAL A 10 3.48 16.23 -22.58
CA VAL A 10 4.52 15.55 -21.78
C VAL A 10 5.76 15.30 -22.63
N GLN A 11 5.61 14.81 -23.86
CA GLN A 11 6.76 14.57 -24.76
C GLN A 11 7.48 15.86 -25.12
N VAL A 12 6.77 16.96 -25.41
CA VAL A 12 7.40 18.26 -25.70
C VAL A 12 8.13 18.80 -24.47
N ALA A 13 7.52 18.70 -23.29
CA ALA A 13 8.08 19.16 -22.04
C ALA A 13 9.36 18.40 -21.64
N GLU A 14 9.37 17.08 -21.85
CA GLU A 14 10.52 16.22 -21.51
C GLU A 14 11.70 16.39 -22.48
N LEU A 15 11.42 16.61 -23.76
CA LEU A 15 12.45 16.73 -24.79
C LEU A 15 12.89 18.18 -25.04
N GLY A 16 12.16 19.16 -24.50
CA GLY A 16 12.44 20.60 -24.74
C GLY A 16 12.34 21.03 -26.19
N SER A 17 11.71 20.21 -27.06
CA SER A 17 11.71 20.39 -28.51
C SER A 17 10.50 19.81 -29.20
N PHE A 18 9.77 20.64 -29.94
CA PHE A 18 8.65 20.19 -30.77
C PHE A 18 9.08 19.21 -31.87
N SER A 19 10.24 19.40 -32.45
CA SER A 19 10.74 18.53 -33.54
C SER A 19 11.12 17.13 -32.99
N GLN A 20 11.78 17.06 -31.85
CA GLN A 20 12.12 15.78 -31.22
C GLN A 20 10.86 15.04 -30.72
N ALA A 21 9.92 15.77 -30.16
CA ALA A 21 8.63 15.21 -29.76
C ALA A 21 7.85 14.65 -30.98
N ALA A 22 7.87 15.37 -32.09
CA ALA A 22 7.24 14.93 -33.32
C ALA A 22 7.85 13.62 -33.86
N GLN A 23 9.17 13.51 -33.87
CA GLN A 23 9.86 12.27 -34.24
C GLN A 23 9.49 11.12 -33.36
N ARG A 24 9.49 11.33 -32.03
CA ARG A 24 9.16 10.29 -31.06
C ARG A 24 7.69 9.83 -31.13
N LEU A 25 6.79 10.73 -31.52
CA LEU A 25 5.36 10.47 -31.67
C LEU A 25 4.95 10.02 -33.06
N TYR A 26 5.89 9.97 -34.02
CA TYR A 26 5.65 9.65 -35.43
C TYR A 26 4.61 10.56 -36.11
N ILE A 27 4.63 11.86 -35.81
CA ILE A 27 3.74 12.87 -36.37
C ILE A 27 4.58 14.09 -36.84
N THR A 28 3.95 15.05 -37.53
CA THR A 28 4.62 16.26 -37.97
C THR A 28 4.82 17.28 -36.85
N PRO A 29 5.89 18.12 -36.89
CA PRO A 29 6.07 19.17 -35.88
C PRO A 29 4.90 20.17 -35.83
N SER A 30 4.25 20.46 -36.95
CA SER A 30 3.06 21.29 -37.01
C SER A 30 1.88 20.69 -36.26
N ALA A 31 1.69 19.36 -36.35
CA ALA A 31 0.64 18.66 -35.59
C ALA A 31 0.90 18.68 -34.08
N VAL A 32 2.17 18.55 -33.65
CA VAL A 32 2.55 18.70 -32.25
C VAL A 32 2.23 20.09 -31.71
N ILE A 33 2.62 21.12 -32.47
CA ILE A 33 2.36 22.53 -32.12
C ILE A 33 0.84 22.77 -31.99
N GLN A 34 0.07 22.28 -32.97
CA GLN A 34 -1.39 22.42 -32.95
C GLN A 34 -2.03 21.75 -31.73
N GLN A 35 -1.58 20.55 -31.38
CA GLN A 35 -2.12 19.83 -30.22
C GLN A 35 -1.77 20.54 -28.89
N VAL A 36 -0.56 21.06 -28.75
CA VAL A 36 -0.18 21.86 -27.58
C VAL A 36 -0.96 23.16 -27.50
N ASN A 37 -1.11 23.89 -28.63
CA ASN A 37 -1.92 25.11 -28.65
C ASN A 37 -3.38 24.82 -28.23
N ARG A 38 -3.98 23.74 -28.78
CA ARG A 38 -5.33 23.30 -28.38
C ARG A 38 -5.43 23.02 -26.89
N LEU A 39 -4.42 22.40 -26.29
CA LEU A 39 -4.39 22.15 -24.85
C LEU A 39 -4.31 23.47 -24.05
N GLU A 40 -3.44 24.41 -24.46
CA GLU A 40 -3.34 25.73 -23.83
C GLU A 40 -4.64 26.52 -23.96
N ASP A 41 -5.31 26.45 -25.11
CA ASP A 41 -6.61 27.09 -25.36
C ASP A 41 -7.73 26.48 -24.52
N GLU A 42 -7.80 25.14 -24.42
CA GLU A 42 -8.77 24.44 -23.56
C GLU A 42 -8.59 24.77 -22.08
N LEU A 43 -7.35 24.99 -21.63
CA LEU A 43 -7.05 25.28 -20.22
C LEU A 43 -7.03 26.79 -19.92
N GLY A 44 -6.99 27.65 -20.95
CA GLY A 44 -6.93 29.09 -20.79
C GLY A 44 -5.61 29.62 -20.23
N VAL A 45 -4.54 28.81 -20.26
CA VAL A 45 -3.23 29.16 -19.69
C VAL A 45 -2.10 28.75 -20.62
N ARG A 46 -1.01 29.52 -20.63
CA ARG A 46 0.22 29.13 -21.31
C ARG A 46 0.99 28.15 -20.46
N LEU A 47 1.39 27.05 -21.10
CA LEU A 47 2.15 25.96 -20.46
C LEU A 47 3.62 25.98 -20.85
N LEU A 48 3.92 26.50 -22.06
CA LEU A 48 5.25 26.49 -22.66
C LEU A 48 5.70 27.90 -23.06
N LEU A 49 6.97 28.19 -22.77
CA LEU A 49 7.70 29.35 -23.28
C LEU A 49 8.55 28.90 -24.46
N ARG A 50 8.35 29.52 -25.63
CA ARG A 50 9.07 29.18 -26.87
C ARG A 50 10.20 30.20 -27.10
N SER A 51 11.39 29.73 -27.26
CA SER A 51 12.57 30.56 -27.54
C SER A 51 13.41 29.98 -28.67
N LYS A 52 14.40 30.73 -29.16
CA LYS A 52 15.40 30.22 -30.13
C LYS A 52 16.27 29.10 -29.54
N LYS A 53 16.29 28.95 -28.23
CA LYS A 53 17.05 27.90 -27.51
C LYS A 53 16.22 26.63 -27.27
N GLY A 54 14.93 26.64 -27.57
CA GLY A 54 14.02 25.49 -27.35
C GLY A 54 12.73 25.85 -26.63
N VAL A 55 12.20 24.92 -25.93
CA VAL A 55 10.94 25.02 -25.21
C VAL A 55 11.19 24.85 -23.68
N GLU A 56 10.71 25.80 -22.91
CA GLU A 56 10.77 25.79 -21.45
C GLU A 56 9.36 25.76 -20.87
N LEU A 57 9.22 25.25 -19.66
CA LEU A 57 7.92 25.20 -18.96
C LEU A 57 7.62 26.52 -18.26
N THR A 58 6.35 26.91 -18.25
CA THR A 58 5.83 27.89 -17.30
C THR A 58 5.58 27.22 -15.93
N PRO A 59 5.37 27.94 -14.82
CA PRO A 59 4.94 27.35 -13.56
C PRO A 59 3.67 26.51 -13.69
N ALA A 60 2.71 26.92 -14.53
CA ALA A 60 1.52 26.13 -14.86
C ALA A 60 1.87 24.85 -15.65
N GLY A 61 2.85 24.95 -16.57
CA GLY A 61 3.37 23.81 -17.31
C GLY A 61 4.07 22.79 -16.41
N GLU A 62 4.87 23.22 -15.44
CA GLU A 62 5.51 22.32 -14.46
C GLU A 62 4.47 21.57 -13.63
N TYR A 63 3.44 22.28 -13.15
CA TYR A 63 2.33 21.66 -12.43
C TYR A 63 1.62 20.62 -13.30
N LEU A 64 1.24 21.01 -14.53
CA LEU A 64 0.53 20.10 -15.43
C LEU A 64 1.39 18.91 -15.83
N LEU A 65 2.70 19.06 -16.04
CA LEU A 65 3.61 17.96 -16.37
C LEU A 65 3.59 16.88 -15.26
N ARG A 66 3.68 17.30 -14.00
CA ARG A 66 3.64 16.38 -12.85
C ARG A 66 2.31 15.62 -12.79
N GLU A 67 1.18 16.35 -12.87
CA GLU A 67 -0.14 15.73 -12.80
C GLU A 67 -0.45 14.86 -14.03
N SER A 68 -0.02 15.28 -15.22
CA SER A 68 -0.18 14.50 -16.46
C SER A 68 0.57 13.17 -16.41
N ARG A 69 1.78 13.15 -15.88
CA ARG A 69 2.54 11.90 -15.69
C ARG A 69 1.78 10.91 -14.80
N ASN A 70 1.23 11.40 -13.70
CA ASN A 70 0.43 10.57 -12.78
C ASN A 70 -0.83 10.03 -13.46
N LEU A 71 -1.55 10.89 -14.18
CA LEU A 71 -2.78 10.52 -14.88
C LEU A 71 -2.52 9.50 -16.00
N LEU A 72 -1.49 9.72 -16.84
CA LEU A 72 -1.13 8.82 -17.92
C LEU A 72 -0.61 7.46 -17.40
N LYS A 73 0.09 7.47 -16.27
CA LYS A 73 0.46 6.24 -15.56
C LYS A 73 -0.79 5.47 -15.12
N HIS A 74 -1.74 6.14 -14.48
CA HIS A 74 -3.03 5.54 -14.05
C HIS A 74 -3.83 4.96 -15.22
N LEU A 75 -3.89 5.67 -16.36
CA LEU A 75 -4.56 5.15 -17.56
C LEU A 75 -3.90 3.88 -18.11
N ARG A 76 -2.57 3.79 -18.06
CA ARG A 76 -1.85 2.57 -18.45
C ARG A 76 -2.15 1.43 -17.48
N GLU A 77 -2.02 1.66 -16.19
CA GLU A 77 -2.32 0.68 -15.15
C GLU A 77 -3.77 0.15 -15.27
N MET A 78 -4.73 1.04 -15.56
CA MET A 78 -6.12 0.67 -15.80
C MET A 78 -6.28 -0.23 -17.04
N LYS A 79 -5.59 0.10 -18.17
CA LYS A 79 -5.60 -0.75 -19.36
C LYS A 79 -4.98 -2.13 -19.11
N ASP A 80 -3.82 -2.14 -18.45
CA ASP A 80 -3.13 -3.38 -18.07
C ASP A 80 -4.02 -4.24 -17.19
N THR A 81 -4.72 -3.62 -16.25
CA THR A 81 -5.70 -4.27 -15.38
C THR A 81 -6.88 -4.85 -16.17
N LEU A 82 -7.44 -4.08 -17.12
CA LEU A 82 -8.55 -4.57 -17.97
C LEU A 82 -8.12 -5.76 -18.82
N HIS A 83 -6.92 -5.75 -19.39
CA HIS A 83 -6.35 -6.93 -20.07
C HIS A 83 -6.21 -8.13 -19.14
N MET A 84 -6.01 -7.90 -17.85
CA MET A 84 -6.00 -8.95 -16.84
C MET A 84 -7.39 -9.56 -16.58
N PHE A 85 -8.50 -8.86 -16.78
CA PHE A 85 -9.87 -9.41 -16.68
C PHE A 85 -10.27 -10.25 -17.88
N ASP A 86 -9.71 -9.97 -19.07
CA ASP A 86 -10.04 -10.72 -20.30
C ASP A 86 -9.39 -12.12 -20.34
N GLU A 87 -8.44 -12.38 -19.48
CA GLU A 87 -7.82 -13.69 -19.30
C GLU A 87 -8.66 -14.60 -18.37
N GLN A 88 -9.80 -15.09 -18.83
CA GLN A 88 -10.57 -16.18 -18.18
C GLN A 88 -9.74 -17.47 -17.98
N ASN A 89 -8.47 -17.47 -18.40
CA ASN A 89 -7.50 -18.55 -18.30
C ASN A 89 -6.24 -18.16 -17.51
N ARG A 90 -6.32 -17.30 -16.47
CA ARG A 90 -5.13 -17.02 -15.66
C ARG A 90 -4.61 -18.30 -15.02
N LYS A 91 -3.50 -18.77 -15.52
CA LYS A 91 -2.70 -19.83 -14.87
C LYS A 91 -2.02 -19.34 -13.60
N THR A 92 -1.89 -18.02 -13.40
CA THR A 92 -1.15 -17.41 -12.28
C THR A 92 -2.06 -16.56 -11.42
N LEU A 93 -2.09 -16.84 -10.13
CA LEU A 93 -2.78 -16.05 -9.12
C LEU A 93 -1.87 -14.93 -8.60
N ILE A 94 -2.43 -13.76 -8.33
CA ILE A 94 -1.69 -12.59 -7.83
C ILE A 94 -1.99 -12.38 -6.35
N LEU A 95 -0.95 -12.57 -5.53
CA LEU A 95 -0.97 -12.21 -4.12
C LEU A 95 -0.54 -10.75 -3.95
N GLY A 96 -1.41 -9.93 -3.40
CA GLY A 96 -1.08 -8.56 -3.02
C GLY A 96 -0.28 -8.52 -1.71
N SER A 97 0.81 -7.77 -1.72
CA SER A 97 1.67 -7.57 -0.56
C SER A 97 2.17 -6.13 -0.49
N SER A 98 2.67 -5.70 0.66
CA SER A 98 3.34 -4.40 0.82
C SER A 98 4.71 -4.59 1.46
N PHE A 99 5.53 -3.53 1.45
CA PHE A 99 6.86 -3.56 2.06
C PHE A 99 6.87 -3.94 3.55
N VAL A 100 5.77 -3.70 4.25
CA VAL A 100 5.61 -4.03 5.67
C VAL A 100 4.72 -5.25 5.91
N ARG A 101 4.43 -6.06 4.89
CA ARG A 101 3.57 -7.23 5.00
C ARG A 101 4.22 -8.43 4.34
N LYS A 102 4.79 -9.29 5.14
CA LYS A 102 5.29 -10.59 4.69
C LYS A 102 4.12 -11.55 4.64
N SER A 103 3.95 -12.24 3.51
CA SER A 103 3.01 -13.35 3.41
C SER A 103 3.60 -14.55 4.17
N ARG A 104 2.91 -14.98 5.23
CA ARG A 104 3.34 -16.09 6.07
C ARG A 104 2.49 -17.33 5.87
N VAL A 105 1.20 -17.11 5.64
CA VAL A 105 0.18 -18.16 5.65
C VAL A 105 -0.20 -18.56 4.22
N PHE A 106 -0.32 -17.61 3.30
CA PHE A 106 -0.74 -17.89 1.93
C PHE A 106 0.18 -18.92 1.24
N SER A 107 1.49 -18.66 1.20
CA SER A 107 2.41 -19.50 0.42
C SER A 107 2.42 -20.99 0.88
N PRO A 108 2.54 -21.31 2.18
CA PRO A 108 2.47 -22.71 2.62
C PRO A 108 1.08 -23.32 2.41
N LEU A 109 -0.01 -22.58 2.62
CA LEU A 109 -1.37 -23.10 2.38
C LEU A 109 -1.65 -23.32 0.90
N TRP A 110 -1.23 -22.40 0.02
CA TRP A 110 -1.42 -22.53 -1.41
C TRP A 110 -0.71 -23.78 -1.96
N LYS A 111 0.52 -24.03 -1.50
CA LYS A 111 1.27 -25.26 -1.88
C LYS A 111 0.56 -26.55 -1.49
N ARG A 112 -0.20 -26.54 -0.39
CA ARG A 112 -1.01 -27.70 0.05
C ARG A 112 -2.30 -27.84 -0.74
N PHE A 113 -2.91 -26.70 -1.10
CA PHE A 113 -4.17 -26.64 -1.81
C PHE A 113 -4.03 -26.97 -3.29
N GLU A 114 -3.10 -26.31 -3.98
CA GLU A 114 -2.91 -26.42 -5.43
C GLU A 114 -1.41 -26.43 -5.79
N PRO A 115 -0.72 -27.58 -5.63
CA PRO A 115 0.75 -27.66 -5.76
C PRO A 115 1.30 -27.29 -7.15
N GLY A 116 0.51 -27.48 -8.19
CA GLY A 116 0.91 -27.25 -9.59
C GLY A 116 0.60 -25.87 -10.15
N ARG A 117 -0.13 -25.03 -9.40
CA ARG A 117 -0.57 -23.73 -9.92
C ARG A 117 0.36 -22.62 -9.52
N SER A 118 0.81 -21.85 -10.51
CA SER A 118 1.68 -20.70 -10.30
C SER A 118 0.95 -19.53 -9.61
N TRP A 119 1.68 -18.79 -8.81
CA TRP A 119 1.25 -17.51 -8.26
C TRP A 119 2.40 -16.49 -8.33
N SER A 120 2.08 -15.22 -8.30
CA SER A 120 3.03 -14.12 -8.29
C SER A 120 2.76 -13.16 -7.16
N LEU A 121 3.81 -12.51 -6.66
CA LEU A 121 3.72 -11.47 -5.64
C LEU A 121 3.71 -10.11 -6.31
N GLN A 122 2.74 -9.28 -5.96
CA GLN A 122 2.66 -7.91 -6.42
C GLN A 122 2.61 -6.94 -5.24
N THR A 123 3.40 -5.86 -5.32
CA THR A 123 3.36 -4.80 -4.32
C THR A 123 2.08 -4.00 -4.46
N VAL A 124 1.35 -3.87 -3.37
CA VAL A 124 0.10 -3.11 -3.30
C VAL A 124 0.23 -1.95 -2.32
N ASP A 125 -0.29 -0.78 -2.70
CA ASP A 125 -0.38 0.36 -1.80
C ASP A 125 -1.56 0.16 -0.84
N THR A 126 -1.25 -0.23 0.37
CA THR A 126 -2.24 -0.49 1.41
C THR A 126 -2.80 0.76 2.08
N SER A 127 -2.29 1.93 1.74
CA SER A 127 -2.82 3.21 2.25
C SER A 127 -4.13 3.60 1.56
N ASP A 128 -4.32 3.19 0.29
CA ASP A 128 -5.57 3.33 -0.44
C ASP A 128 -5.87 2.05 -1.23
N ILE A 129 -6.52 1.12 -0.57
CA ILE A 129 -6.83 -0.19 -1.15
C ILE A 129 -7.76 -0.09 -2.37
N ARG A 130 -8.54 0.99 -2.50
CA ARG A 130 -9.38 1.23 -3.68
C ARG A 130 -8.55 1.50 -4.94
N ARG A 131 -7.35 2.06 -4.79
CA ARG A 131 -6.40 2.25 -5.90
C ARG A 131 -5.62 0.98 -6.21
N THR A 132 -5.44 0.13 -5.22
CA THR A 132 -4.67 -1.11 -5.32
C THR A 132 -5.49 -2.26 -5.87
N TRP A 133 -6.79 -2.22 -5.65
CA TRP A 133 -7.74 -3.15 -6.19
C TRP A 133 -8.16 -2.67 -7.60
N PRO A 134 -7.82 -3.33 -8.63
CA PRO A 134 -7.96 -4.76 -8.96
C PRO A 134 -6.64 -5.51 -9.25
N GLN A 135 -5.51 -5.05 -8.78
CA GLN A 135 -4.20 -5.62 -9.14
C GLN A 135 -3.85 -6.93 -8.42
N ALA A 136 -4.59 -7.30 -7.37
CA ALA A 136 -4.35 -8.53 -6.63
C ALA A 136 -5.63 -9.35 -6.49
N ASP A 137 -5.52 -10.68 -6.59
CA ASP A 137 -6.64 -11.60 -6.42
C ASP A 137 -6.94 -11.82 -4.93
N ILE A 138 -5.89 -11.81 -4.11
CA ILE A 138 -5.96 -12.02 -2.66
C ILE A 138 -4.89 -11.20 -1.94
N ILE A 139 -5.19 -10.71 -0.75
CA ILE A 139 -4.26 -9.96 0.11
C ILE A 139 -4.26 -10.57 1.50
N GLU A 140 -3.09 -11.02 1.96
CA GLU A 140 -2.90 -11.50 3.32
C GLU A 140 -2.59 -10.34 4.26
N CYS A 141 -3.39 -10.14 5.32
CA CYS A 141 -3.14 -9.08 6.29
C CYS A 141 -3.96 -9.19 7.58
N THR A 142 -3.63 -8.30 8.53
CA THR A 142 -4.51 -7.96 9.67
C THR A 142 -5.63 -7.03 9.22
N HIS A 143 -6.83 -7.21 9.77
CA HIS A 143 -7.98 -6.36 9.52
C HIS A 143 -8.04 -5.22 10.55
N TYR A 144 -7.90 -3.98 10.09
CA TYR A 144 -7.88 -2.81 10.96
C TYR A 144 -9.21 -2.04 11.05
N GLY A 145 -10.30 -2.50 10.37
CA GLY A 145 -11.60 -1.87 10.53
C GLY A 145 -12.40 -1.59 9.25
N ALA A 146 -13.50 -0.86 9.40
CA ALA A 146 -14.67 -0.83 8.54
C ALA A 146 -14.52 -0.17 7.15
N SER A 147 -13.47 0.61 6.88
CA SER A 147 -13.39 1.39 5.62
C SER A 147 -13.29 0.55 4.34
N TRP A 148 -13.00 -0.73 4.45
CA TRP A 148 -12.78 -1.64 3.32
C TRP A 148 -13.95 -2.59 3.06
N GLN A 149 -14.88 -2.71 4.01
CA GLN A 149 -15.97 -3.69 3.99
C GLN A 149 -16.96 -3.52 2.81
N HIS A 150 -17.07 -2.31 2.24
CA HIS A 150 -18.02 -2.05 1.15
C HIS A 150 -17.54 -2.52 -0.22
N SER A 151 -16.22 -2.70 -0.41
CA SER A 151 -15.63 -3.07 -1.71
C SER A 151 -14.92 -4.41 -1.71
N MET A 152 -14.64 -4.98 -0.53
CA MET A 152 -13.89 -6.21 -0.37
C MET A 152 -14.50 -7.11 0.69
N ARG A 153 -14.29 -8.42 0.52
CA ARG A 153 -14.64 -9.44 1.51
C ARG A 153 -13.40 -9.81 2.31
N PHE A 154 -13.53 -9.88 3.61
CA PHE A 154 -12.50 -10.38 4.51
C PHE A 154 -12.88 -11.76 5.02
N THR A 155 -11.96 -12.73 4.85
CA THR A 155 -12.07 -14.07 5.43
C THR A 155 -11.07 -14.17 6.58
N GLN A 156 -11.60 -14.22 7.80
CA GLN A 156 -10.78 -14.34 8.99
C GLN A 156 -10.28 -15.78 9.15
N LEU A 157 -8.99 -15.95 9.39
CA LEU A 157 -8.38 -17.24 9.72
C LEU A 157 -8.15 -17.40 11.22
N CYS A 158 -7.65 -16.35 11.87
CA CYS A 158 -7.40 -16.33 13.31
C CYS A 158 -7.41 -14.90 13.86
N THR A 159 -7.04 -14.73 15.12
CA THR A 159 -6.67 -13.45 15.72
C THR A 159 -5.19 -13.46 16.09
N VAL A 160 -4.54 -12.31 15.96
CA VAL A 160 -3.14 -12.11 16.34
C VAL A 160 -3.05 -11.06 17.45
N PRO A 161 -2.20 -11.29 18.48
CA PRO A 161 -1.99 -10.31 19.55
C PRO A 161 -1.41 -9.01 19.01
N ILE A 162 -1.81 -7.89 19.61
CA ILE A 162 -1.12 -6.62 19.42
C ILE A 162 0.11 -6.60 20.31
N ALA A 163 1.25 -6.29 19.73
CA ALA A 163 2.54 -6.19 20.35
C ALA A 163 3.14 -4.79 20.12
N LEU A 164 4.29 -4.52 20.71
CA LEU A 164 5.03 -3.28 20.49
C LEU A 164 6.42 -3.59 19.95
N ALA A 165 6.77 -2.91 18.86
CA ALA A 165 8.14 -2.87 18.36
C ALA A 165 8.88 -1.70 19.04
N ALA A 166 10.11 -1.97 19.50
CA ALA A 166 10.95 -1.00 20.19
C ALA A 166 12.44 -1.22 19.87
N ALA A 167 13.21 -0.14 19.82
CA ALA A 167 14.65 -0.23 19.73
C ALA A 167 15.22 -0.92 20.98
N PRO A 168 16.22 -1.82 20.85
CA PRO A 168 16.81 -2.50 22.00
C PRO A 168 17.36 -1.54 23.07
N SER A 169 17.80 -0.34 22.68
CA SER A 169 18.35 0.69 23.56
C SER A 169 17.38 1.25 24.59
N ILE A 170 16.07 1.11 24.38
CA ILE A 170 15.04 1.64 25.31
C ILE A 170 14.39 0.52 26.15
N LEU A 171 14.79 -0.72 25.95
CA LEU A 171 14.30 -1.89 26.67
C LEU A 171 15.21 -2.19 27.87
N ALA A 172 14.64 -2.72 28.95
CA ALA A 172 15.44 -3.24 30.06
C ALA A 172 16.23 -4.49 29.62
N PRO A 173 17.43 -4.75 30.17
CA PRO A 173 18.17 -5.96 29.90
C PRO A 173 17.33 -7.23 30.18
N GLY A 174 17.24 -8.11 29.18
CA GLY A 174 16.49 -9.35 29.30
C GLY A 174 14.96 -9.20 29.26
N GLN A 175 14.43 -8.02 28.91
CA GLN A 175 12.98 -7.81 28.82
C GLN A 175 12.40 -8.60 27.65
N GLU A 176 11.44 -9.46 27.95
CA GLU A 176 10.76 -10.33 26.97
C GLU A 176 9.27 -9.96 26.80
N THR A 177 8.71 -9.23 27.75
CA THR A 177 7.29 -8.82 27.71
C THR A 177 7.18 -7.38 28.22
N LEU A 178 6.21 -6.63 27.71
CA LEU A 178 5.91 -5.26 28.12
C LEU A 178 4.59 -5.22 28.90
N SER A 179 4.59 -4.46 29.99
CA SER A 179 3.40 -4.12 30.76
C SER A 179 3.07 -2.64 30.66
N TRP A 180 1.88 -2.24 31.09
CA TRP A 180 1.51 -0.82 31.16
C TRP A 180 2.44 0.00 32.09
N ALA A 181 3.02 -0.63 33.09
CA ALA A 181 3.97 0.04 33.99
C ALA A 181 5.27 0.43 33.28
N ASP A 182 5.75 -0.41 32.37
CA ASP A 182 6.97 -0.17 31.57
C ASP A 182 6.80 0.97 30.57
N LEU A 183 5.55 1.28 30.20
CA LEU A 183 5.20 2.22 29.14
C LEU A 183 4.87 3.64 29.67
N ARG A 184 4.73 3.82 30.98
CA ARG A 184 4.37 5.12 31.57
C ARG A 184 5.37 6.22 31.18
N GLY A 185 4.87 7.38 30.75
CA GLY A 185 5.68 8.50 30.30
C GLY A 185 6.39 8.29 28.95
N LYS A 186 6.13 7.15 28.29
CA LYS A 186 6.72 6.85 26.98
C LYS A 186 5.81 7.31 25.83
N THR A 187 6.34 7.23 24.61
CA THR A 187 5.57 7.56 23.39
C THR A 187 5.17 6.29 22.67
N LEU A 188 3.86 6.17 22.41
CA LEU A 188 3.27 5.13 21.59
C LEU A 188 2.92 5.69 20.20
N VAL A 189 3.32 5.00 19.15
CA VAL A 189 2.89 5.27 17.78
C VAL A 189 1.90 4.19 17.34
N THR A 190 0.74 4.60 16.85
CA THR A 190 -0.34 3.70 16.43
C THR A 190 -1.03 4.22 15.17
N PHE A 191 -1.95 3.46 14.58
CA PHE A 191 -2.77 3.94 13.47
C PHE A 191 -3.69 5.09 13.89
N SER A 192 -4.00 5.94 12.91
CA SER A 192 -4.98 7.03 13.11
C SER A 192 -6.33 6.49 13.58
N SER A 193 -6.94 7.21 14.51
CA SER A 193 -8.23 6.90 15.12
C SER A 193 -9.35 6.71 14.08
N GLY A 194 -10.37 5.94 14.46
CA GLY A 194 -11.52 5.58 13.61
C GLY A 194 -11.26 4.44 12.63
N ARG A 195 -10.05 3.85 12.61
CA ARG A 195 -9.76 2.67 11.77
C ARG A 195 -10.13 1.35 12.42
N SER A 196 -9.96 1.25 13.72
CA SER A 196 -10.22 0.02 14.48
C SER A 196 -10.62 0.37 15.91
N ALA A 197 -11.79 -0.09 16.35
CA ALA A 197 -12.22 0.10 17.75
C ALA A 197 -11.20 -0.47 18.76
N THR A 198 -10.54 -1.58 18.42
CA THR A 198 -9.48 -2.16 19.25
C THR A 198 -8.29 -1.22 19.40
N LEU A 199 -7.81 -0.61 18.31
CA LEU A 199 -6.69 0.33 18.34
C LEU A 199 -7.09 1.66 19.01
N ASP A 200 -8.30 2.12 18.80
CA ASP A 200 -8.83 3.32 19.44
C ASP A 200 -8.89 3.13 20.97
N ASN A 201 -9.35 1.96 21.43
CA ASN A 201 -9.36 1.60 22.85
C ASN A 201 -7.94 1.49 23.43
N LEU A 202 -7.00 0.87 22.69
CA LEU A 202 -5.59 0.82 23.07
C LEU A 202 -5.00 2.23 23.22
N ALA A 203 -5.23 3.11 22.25
CA ALA A 203 -4.74 4.48 22.26
C ALA A 203 -5.37 5.29 23.42
N ALA A 204 -6.65 5.14 23.67
CA ALA A 204 -7.34 5.77 24.80
C ALA A 204 -6.77 5.30 26.14
N LYS A 205 -6.52 3.99 26.30
CA LYS A 205 -5.89 3.42 27.50
C LYS A 205 -4.46 3.94 27.68
N ALA A 206 -3.67 4.01 26.59
CA ALA A 206 -2.31 4.55 26.64
C ALA A 206 -2.30 6.01 27.12
N ARG A 207 -3.19 6.85 26.62
CA ARG A 207 -3.34 8.26 27.10
C ARG A 207 -3.70 8.31 28.59
N ALA A 208 -4.62 7.43 29.04
CA ALA A 208 -5.00 7.34 30.46
C ALA A 208 -3.87 6.84 31.37
N MET A 209 -2.86 6.18 30.81
CA MET A 209 -1.64 5.70 31.52
C MET A 209 -0.45 6.69 31.39
N ASP A 210 -0.72 7.94 31.09
CA ASP A 210 0.29 9.00 30.95
C ASP A 210 1.30 8.76 29.82
N MET A 211 0.86 8.14 28.72
CA MET A 211 1.66 8.00 27.51
C MET A 211 1.33 9.10 26.51
N ARG A 212 2.34 9.56 25.79
CA ARG A 212 2.14 10.35 24.58
C ARG A 212 1.74 9.41 23.42
N VAL A 213 0.61 9.67 22.76
CA VAL A 213 0.17 8.88 21.61
C VAL A 213 0.32 9.70 20.33
N ILE A 214 1.08 9.16 19.38
CA ILE A 214 1.24 9.70 18.02
C ILE A 214 0.46 8.79 17.07
N GLU A 215 -0.43 9.38 16.28
CA GLU A 215 -1.22 8.65 15.30
C GLU A 215 -0.61 8.79 13.90
N SER A 216 -0.47 7.68 13.18
CA SER A 216 0.02 7.65 11.80
C SER A 216 -1.04 7.10 10.84
N PRO A 217 -1.27 7.76 9.70
CA PRO A 217 -2.20 7.25 8.70
C PRO A 217 -1.65 6.05 7.93
N ARG A 218 -0.36 5.79 7.98
CA ARG A 218 0.34 4.73 7.24
C ARG A 218 1.43 4.09 8.07
N TYR A 219 1.70 2.81 7.78
CA TYR A 219 2.85 2.08 8.25
C TYR A 219 3.78 1.82 7.08
N ASP A 220 4.96 2.40 7.11
CA ASP A 220 6.01 2.27 6.13
C ASP A 220 7.38 2.21 6.82
N MET A 221 8.45 1.98 6.05
CA MET A 221 9.81 1.87 6.60
C MET A 221 10.27 3.16 7.28
N TYR A 222 9.77 4.33 6.83
CA TYR A 222 10.07 5.61 7.48
C TYR A 222 9.53 5.64 8.91
N LEU A 223 8.30 5.14 9.13
CA LEU A 223 7.70 5.10 10.47
C LEU A 223 8.51 4.23 11.43
N PHE A 224 9.00 3.08 10.98
CA PHE A 224 9.86 2.21 11.78
C PHE A 224 11.17 2.92 12.15
N SER A 225 11.87 3.49 11.15
CA SER A 225 13.09 4.29 11.39
C SER A 225 12.86 5.45 12.34
N MET A 226 11.77 6.17 12.20
CA MET A 226 11.41 7.29 13.06
C MET A 226 11.20 6.83 14.51
N CYS A 227 10.54 5.70 14.72
CA CYS A 227 10.34 5.13 16.05
C CYS A 227 11.64 4.64 16.66
N GLU A 228 12.51 3.99 15.87
CA GLU A 228 13.83 3.54 16.32
C GLU A 228 14.70 4.69 16.79
N VAL A 229 14.86 5.73 15.96
CA VAL A 229 15.72 6.88 16.25
C VAL A 229 15.24 7.69 17.45
N ASN A 230 13.93 7.85 17.61
CA ASN A 230 13.35 8.66 18.69
C ASN A 230 13.05 7.85 19.96
N GLY A 231 13.29 6.54 19.97
CA GLY A 231 12.98 5.68 21.12
C GLY A 231 11.48 5.57 21.39
N TYR A 232 10.65 5.49 20.34
CA TYR A 232 9.22 5.34 20.47
C TYR A 232 8.81 3.87 20.37
N PHE A 233 7.73 3.52 21.04
CA PHE A 233 7.08 2.22 20.90
C PHE A 233 6.12 2.26 19.71
N LEU A 234 6.27 1.34 18.76
CA LEU A 234 5.40 1.23 17.60
C LEU A 234 4.44 0.05 17.77
N GLN A 235 3.14 0.32 17.72
CA GLN A 235 2.12 -0.73 17.74
C GLN A 235 2.20 -1.57 16.47
N VAL A 236 2.34 -2.88 16.62
CA VAL A 236 2.42 -3.86 15.52
C VAL A 236 1.68 -5.15 15.90
N PRO A 237 1.26 -5.98 14.92
CA PRO A 237 0.88 -7.36 15.22
C PRO A 237 2.10 -8.17 15.69
N LEU A 238 1.92 -9.08 16.63
CA LEU A 238 3.02 -9.89 17.15
C LEU A 238 3.73 -10.71 16.05
N CYS A 239 3.00 -11.14 15.03
CA CYS A 239 3.55 -11.87 13.88
C CYS A 239 4.51 -11.04 13.00
N TRP A 240 4.78 -9.76 13.30
CA TRP A 240 5.77 -8.93 12.62
C TRP A 240 7.15 -8.95 13.31
N HIS A 241 7.42 -9.92 14.16
CA HIS A 241 8.64 -10.00 14.98
C HIS A 241 9.97 -10.01 14.18
N ASP A 242 9.95 -10.40 12.91
CA ASP A 242 11.10 -10.47 12.01
C ASP A 242 11.10 -9.41 10.89
N LEU A 243 10.16 -8.46 10.93
CA LEU A 243 9.97 -7.51 9.84
C LEU A 243 11.04 -6.42 9.80
N TYR A 244 11.47 -5.96 10.96
CA TYR A 244 12.44 -4.87 11.10
C TYR A 244 13.53 -5.25 12.11
N PRO A 245 14.67 -5.81 11.64
CA PRO A 245 15.66 -6.48 12.50
C PRO A 245 16.31 -5.60 13.59
N SER A 246 16.36 -4.27 13.41
CA SER A 246 16.91 -3.34 14.40
C SER A 246 15.93 -3.00 15.54
N MET A 247 14.67 -3.40 15.44
CA MET A 247 13.68 -3.29 16.50
C MET A 247 13.22 -4.67 16.97
N ARG A 248 13.05 -4.82 18.27
CA ARG A 248 12.45 -6.03 18.86
C ARG A 248 10.95 -5.87 18.98
N VAL A 249 10.21 -6.85 18.54
CA VAL A 249 8.77 -6.94 18.78
C VAL A 249 8.54 -7.76 20.05
N LEU A 250 7.95 -7.13 21.05
CA LEU A 250 7.67 -7.77 22.34
C LEU A 250 6.16 -7.93 22.53
N PRO A 251 5.73 -9.11 23.00
CA PRO A 251 4.36 -9.31 23.47
C PRO A 251 4.08 -8.38 24.65
N CYS A 252 2.83 -8.00 24.83
CA CYS A 252 2.41 -7.12 25.88
C CYS A 252 1.41 -7.84 26.81
N ALA A 253 1.45 -7.49 28.11
CA ALA A 253 0.54 -8.03 29.13
C ALA A 253 -0.85 -7.37 29.01
N TRP A 254 -1.54 -7.59 27.90
CA TRP A 254 -2.89 -7.14 27.60
C TRP A 254 -3.60 -8.09 26.62
N ASP A 255 -4.93 -7.97 26.49
CA ASP A 255 -5.77 -8.87 25.67
C ASP A 255 -6.20 -8.24 24.34
N TYR A 256 -5.45 -7.24 23.82
CA TYR A 256 -5.76 -6.63 22.53
C TYR A 256 -5.31 -7.54 21.39
N THR A 257 -6.24 -7.86 20.50
CA THR A 257 -5.98 -8.69 19.33
C THR A 257 -6.57 -8.06 18.07
N LEU A 258 -6.05 -8.45 16.92
CA LEU A 258 -6.56 -8.06 15.60
C LEU A 258 -6.95 -9.31 14.80
N PRO A 259 -8.04 -9.27 14.03
CA PRO A 259 -8.34 -10.31 13.05
C PRO A 259 -7.23 -10.44 12.02
N TYR A 260 -6.85 -11.64 11.66
CA TYR A 260 -5.87 -11.96 10.63
C TYR A 260 -6.47 -12.89 9.59
N GLY A 261 -6.21 -12.65 8.32
CA GLY A 261 -6.76 -13.45 7.24
C GLY A 261 -6.53 -12.86 5.86
N PHE A 262 -7.48 -13.10 4.99
CA PHE A 262 -7.41 -12.73 3.59
C PHE A 262 -8.50 -11.75 3.19
N PHE A 263 -8.11 -10.71 2.45
CA PHE A 263 -9.02 -9.90 1.66
C PHE A 263 -9.06 -10.40 0.22
N CYS A 264 -10.25 -10.39 -0.37
CA CYS A 264 -10.49 -10.66 -1.80
C CYS A 264 -11.65 -9.81 -2.31
N GLN A 265 -11.99 -9.91 -3.58
CA GLN A 265 -13.19 -9.29 -4.17
C GLN A 265 -14.46 -9.80 -3.49
N GLN A 266 -15.56 -9.04 -3.61
CA GLN A 266 -16.87 -9.50 -3.11
C GLN A 266 -17.32 -10.80 -3.80
N HIS A 267 -17.01 -10.94 -5.09
CA HIS A 267 -17.27 -12.13 -5.89
C HIS A 267 -15.96 -12.58 -6.57
N PRO A 268 -15.07 -13.27 -5.84
CA PRO A 268 -13.82 -13.72 -6.41
C PRO A 268 -14.01 -14.92 -7.34
N PRO A 269 -13.03 -15.26 -8.19
CA PRO A 269 -13.04 -16.50 -8.95
C PRO A 269 -13.20 -17.73 -8.06
N GLN A 270 -13.83 -18.80 -8.58
CA GLN A 270 -14.12 -20.03 -7.83
C GLN A 270 -12.88 -20.61 -7.13
N ILE A 271 -11.74 -20.59 -7.77
CA ILE A 271 -10.48 -21.07 -7.17
C ILE A 271 -10.09 -20.33 -5.89
N ILE A 272 -10.41 -19.04 -5.78
CA ILE A 272 -10.18 -18.25 -4.56
C ILE A 272 -11.20 -18.64 -3.49
N GLU A 273 -12.47 -18.84 -3.87
CA GLU A 273 -13.49 -19.34 -2.93
C GLU A 273 -13.08 -20.69 -2.33
N ASP A 274 -12.67 -21.63 -3.18
CA ASP A 274 -12.25 -22.97 -2.76
C ASP A 274 -11.00 -22.89 -1.87
N PHE A 275 -10.03 -22.03 -2.22
CA PHE A 275 -8.84 -21.80 -1.41
C PHE A 275 -9.20 -21.19 -0.03
N LEU A 276 -10.09 -20.20 0.01
CA LEU A 276 -10.51 -19.58 1.28
C LEU A 276 -11.23 -20.59 2.18
N ALA A 277 -12.10 -21.44 1.60
CA ALA A 277 -12.76 -22.51 2.33
C ALA A 277 -11.73 -23.52 2.87
N PHE A 278 -10.75 -23.93 2.06
CA PHE A 278 -9.64 -24.77 2.47
C PHE A 278 -8.82 -24.12 3.60
N ALA A 279 -8.47 -22.84 3.47
CA ALA A 279 -7.65 -22.12 4.44
C ALA A 279 -8.32 -22.02 5.81
N VAL A 280 -9.63 -21.73 5.86
CA VAL A 280 -10.41 -21.65 7.10
C VAL A 280 -10.44 -23.00 7.84
N ALA A 281 -10.40 -24.11 7.12
CA ALA A 281 -10.42 -25.45 7.72
C ALA A 281 -9.07 -25.87 8.33
N GLN A 282 -7.98 -25.12 8.13
CA GLN A 282 -6.66 -25.47 8.67
C GLN A 282 -6.53 -25.10 10.14
N GLN A 283 -5.97 -26.03 10.95
CA GLN A 283 -5.80 -25.83 12.39
C GLN A 283 -4.43 -25.24 12.77
N ASP A 284 -3.46 -25.26 11.84
CA ASP A 284 -2.08 -24.86 12.07
C ASP A 284 -1.73 -23.41 11.67
N ILE A 285 -2.75 -22.58 11.45
CA ILE A 285 -2.58 -21.17 11.02
C ILE A 285 -1.70 -20.39 12.03
N ARG A 286 -1.89 -20.60 13.33
CA ARG A 286 -1.11 -19.90 14.36
C ARG A 286 0.37 -20.26 14.29
N THR A 287 0.69 -21.54 14.08
CA THR A 287 2.07 -22.02 13.94
C THR A 287 2.76 -21.43 12.71
N LEU A 288 2.00 -21.16 11.63
CA LEU A 288 2.55 -20.50 10.44
C LEU A 288 2.87 -19.00 10.69
N LEU A 289 2.30 -18.40 11.73
CA LEU A 289 2.51 -17.00 12.09
C LEU A 289 3.65 -16.79 13.10
N GLU A 290 4.06 -17.84 13.80
CA GLU A 290 5.22 -17.90 14.68
C GLU A 290 6.52 -18.04 13.88
#